data_d701a5289a27036c4089e0875fb589fb
#
_entry.id   d701a5289a27036c4089e0875fb589fb
#
_cell.length_a   1.000
_cell.length_b   1.000
_cell.length_c   1.000
_cell.angle_alpha   90.00
_cell.angle_beta   90.00
_cell.angle_gamma   90.00
#
_symmetry.space_group_name_H-M   'P 1'
#
loop_
_entity.id
_entity.type
_entity.pdbx_description
1 polymer ?
#
loop_
_entity_poly.entity_id
_entity_poly.type
_entity_poly.pdbx_seq_one_letter_code
_entity_poly.pdbx_strand_id
1 'polypeptide(L)'
;MFYFAQDKSTTIEFLKSELMQLLSDMRQEIAASRQAQTCTACQHIQHCINKIQRAKSSVAIALTIESLDLEITALLRKQLLILPPKARKIWDQIKYLDDKYCHLK
;
A
#
# COMPACT_ATOMS: atom_id res chain seq x y z
N MET A 1 4.03 -27.82 16.45
CA MET A 1 3.93 -27.36 15.94
C MET A 1 4.23 -26.89 15.24
N PHE A 2 4.45 -26.94 15.18
CA PHE A 2 4.62 -26.45 14.49
C PHE A 2 4.71 -25.79 13.77
N TYR A 3 4.74 -25.58 13.82
CA TYR A 3 4.65 -24.90 13.25
C TYR A 3 4.84 -24.12 12.64
N PHE A 4 5.04 -23.72 12.51
CA PHE A 4 5.05 -22.88 12.19
C PHE A 4 5.63 -22.40 11.43
N ALA A 5 5.95 -22.27 11.67
CA ALA A 5 6.79 -21.86 11.08
C ALA A 5 6.99 -21.46 9.73
N GLN A 6 6.83 -21.57 9.68
CA GLN A 6 6.85 -21.40 8.81
C GLN A 6 6.68 -20.92 7.84
N ASP A 7 6.68 -20.37 8.52
CA ASP A 7 6.22 -20.50 7.17
C ASP A 7 6.15 -19.13 6.52
N LYS A 8 7.28 -18.73 5.91
CA LYS A 8 7.43 -17.41 5.27
C LYS A 8 6.42 -17.22 4.14
N SER A 9 6.13 -18.29 3.43
CA SER A 9 5.19 -18.26 2.32
C SER A 9 3.80 -17.84 2.78
N THR A 10 3.33 -18.41 3.86
CA THR A 10 2.03 -18.08 4.42
C THR A 10 2.01 -16.65 4.94
N THR A 11 3.10 -16.22 5.57
CA THR A 11 3.20 -14.86 6.09
C THR A 11 3.12 -13.84 4.95
N ILE A 12 3.82 -14.11 3.84
CA ILE A 12 3.81 -13.22 2.69
C ILE A 12 2.42 -13.15 2.08
N GLU A 13 1.74 -14.28 1.95
CA GLU A 13 0.38 -14.29 1.41
C GLU A 13 -0.59 -13.51 2.29
N PHE A 14 -0.49 -13.66 3.60
CA PHE A 14 -1.32 -12.91 4.51
C PHE A 14 -1.04 -11.41 4.38
N LEU A 15 0.24 -11.04 4.34
CA LEU A 15 0.65 -9.65 4.22
C LEU A 15 0.15 -9.04 2.91
N LYS A 16 0.28 -9.77 1.80
CA LYS A 16 -0.21 -9.31 0.50
C LYS A 16 -1.71 -9.06 0.56
N SER A 17 -2.46 -9.99 1.13
CA SER A 17 -3.90 -9.88 1.25
C SER A 17 -4.29 -8.63 2.03
N GLU A 18 -3.64 -8.42 3.17
CA GLU A 18 -3.92 -7.25 4.01
C GLU A 18 -3.59 -5.95 3.29
N LEU A 19 -2.43 -5.89 2.66
CA LEU A 19 -2.01 -4.68 1.96
C LEU A 19 -2.92 -4.38 0.78
N MET A 20 -3.31 -5.41 0.02
CA MET A 20 -4.20 -5.20 -1.13
C MET A 20 -5.57 -4.70 -0.67
N GLN A 21 -6.07 -5.21 0.45
CA GLN A 21 -7.35 -4.74 0.99
C GLN A 21 -7.25 -3.29 1.44
N LEU A 22 -6.20 -2.95 2.17
CA LEU A 22 -5.99 -1.59 2.63
C LEU A 22 -5.83 -0.62 1.47
N LEU A 23 -5.07 -1.01 0.45
CA LEU A 23 -4.89 -0.17 -0.73
C LEU A 23 -6.21 0.04 -1.47
N SER A 24 -7.02 -1.01 -1.57
CA SER A 24 -8.33 -0.91 -2.20
C SER A 24 -9.23 0.04 -1.42
N ASP A 25 -9.24 -0.06 -0.09
CA ASP A 25 -10.03 0.83 0.75
C ASP A 25 -9.56 2.27 0.62
N MET A 26 -8.24 2.49 0.61
CA MET A 26 -7.66 3.82 0.42
C MET A 26 -8.08 4.41 -0.92
N ARG A 27 -8.02 3.61 -1.97
CA ARG A 27 -8.43 4.05 -3.31
C ARG A 27 -9.88 4.49 -3.32
N GLN A 28 -10.75 3.75 -2.65
CA GLN A 28 -12.17 4.10 -2.58
C GLN A 28 -12.38 5.42 -1.85
N GLU A 29 -11.65 5.65 -0.76
CA GLU A 29 -11.79 6.90 -0.01
C GLU A 29 -11.32 8.09 -0.84
N ILE A 30 -10.23 7.92 -1.59
CA ILE A 30 -9.74 8.98 -2.46
C ILE A 30 -10.72 9.24 -3.60
N ALA A 31 -11.25 8.17 -4.21
CA ALA A 31 -12.22 8.30 -5.28
C ALA A 31 -13.46 9.06 -4.83
N ALA A 32 -13.90 8.82 -3.60
CA ALA A 32 -15.08 9.48 -3.05
C ALA A 32 -14.83 10.97 -2.80
N SER A 33 -13.58 11.39 -2.66
CA SER A 33 -13.24 12.79 -2.38
C SER A 33 -13.38 13.69 -3.61
N ARG A 34 -13.38 13.11 -4.80
CA ARG A 34 -13.63 13.84 -6.08
C ARG A 34 -12.70 15.03 -6.29
N GLN A 35 -11.45 14.85 -6.01
CA GLN A 35 -10.45 15.88 -6.25
C GLN A 35 -9.96 15.85 -7.70
N ALA A 36 -9.30 16.91 -8.13
CA ALA A 36 -8.80 17.02 -9.50
C ALA A 36 -7.87 15.86 -9.88
N GLN A 37 -7.02 15.43 -8.94
CA GLN A 37 -6.03 14.38 -9.21
C GLN A 37 -6.47 13.02 -8.67
N THR A 38 -7.76 12.85 -8.39
CA THR A 38 -8.29 11.59 -7.89
C THR A 38 -7.97 10.43 -8.84
N CYS A 39 -8.17 10.65 -10.13
CA CYS A 39 -7.92 9.61 -11.13
C CYS A 39 -6.46 9.19 -11.14
N THR A 40 -5.55 10.15 -11.11
CA THR A 40 -4.11 9.87 -11.09
C THR A 40 -3.73 9.08 -9.85
N ALA A 41 -4.19 9.53 -8.68
CA ALA A 41 -3.89 8.83 -7.43
C ALA A 41 -4.43 7.41 -7.45
N CYS A 42 -5.66 7.22 -7.92
CA CYS A 42 -6.26 5.89 -7.99
C CYS A 42 -5.51 4.98 -8.94
N GLN A 43 -5.00 5.51 -10.05
CA GLN A 43 -4.19 4.71 -10.97
C GLN A 43 -2.89 4.25 -10.33
N HIS A 44 -2.22 5.13 -9.60
CA HIS A 44 -1.00 4.75 -8.88
C HIS A 44 -1.28 3.64 -7.88
N ILE A 45 -2.38 3.77 -7.13
CA ILE A 45 -2.75 2.78 -6.14
C ILE A 45 -3.09 1.44 -6.81
N GLN A 46 -3.84 1.49 -7.91
CA GLN A 46 -4.19 0.26 -8.62
C GLN A 46 -2.94 -0.44 -9.16
N HIS A 47 -1.99 0.32 -9.69
CA HIS A 47 -0.71 -0.23 -10.15
C HIS A 47 0.01 -0.92 -9.00
N CYS A 48 0.00 -0.29 -7.84
CA CYS A 48 0.62 -0.85 -6.65
C CYS A 48 -0.03 -2.18 -6.27
N ILE A 49 -1.36 -2.23 -6.27
CA ILE A 49 -2.10 -3.46 -5.97
C ILE A 49 -1.68 -4.57 -6.93
N ASN A 50 -1.61 -4.27 -8.21
CA ASN A 50 -1.25 -5.26 -9.23
C ASN A 50 0.17 -5.79 -9.00
N LYS A 51 1.10 -4.91 -8.64
CA LYS A 51 2.47 -5.32 -8.38
C LYS A 51 2.58 -6.17 -7.11
N ILE A 52 1.84 -5.80 -6.06
CA ILE A 52 1.83 -6.59 -4.84
C ILE A 52 1.27 -7.97 -5.10
N GLN A 53 0.23 -8.07 -5.92
CA GLN A 53 -0.35 -9.35 -6.26
C GLN A 53 0.69 -10.29 -6.89
N ARG A 54 1.62 -9.74 -7.65
CA ARG A 54 2.67 -10.52 -8.31
C ARG A 54 3.92 -10.69 -7.48
N ALA A 55 4.05 -9.96 -6.38
CA ALA A 55 5.26 -9.99 -5.57
C ALA A 55 5.43 -11.34 -4.92
N LYS A 56 6.67 -11.82 -4.88
CA LYS A 56 7.00 -13.13 -4.32
C LYS A 56 7.92 -13.04 -3.11
N SER A 57 8.26 -11.82 -2.70
CA SER A 57 9.15 -11.62 -1.55
C SER A 57 8.76 -10.35 -0.82
N SER A 58 9.17 -10.26 0.44
CA SER A 58 8.94 -9.05 1.22
C SER A 58 9.71 -7.86 0.65
N VAL A 59 10.88 -8.11 0.05
CA VAL A 59 11.64 -7.03 -0.58
C VAL A 59 10.87 -6.44 -1.76
N ALA A 60 10.25 -7.29 -2.58
CA ALA A 60 9.46 -6.81 -3.70
C ALA A 60 8.27 -5.97 -3.22
N ILE A 61 7.64 -6.40 -2.13
CA ILE A 61 6.53 -5.65 -1.54
C ILE A 61 7.02 -4.29 -1.04
N ALA A 62 8.15 -4.28 -0.32
CA ALA A 62 8.71 -3.04 0.22
C ALA A 62 9.03 -2.04 -0.88
N LEU A 63 9.64 -2.50 -1.96
CA LEU A 63 9.98 -1.63 -3.08
C LEU A 63 8.73 -1.06 -3.74
N THR A 64 7.68 -1.87 -3.84
CA THR A 64 6.42 -1.44 -4.44
C THR A 64 5.75 -0.36 -3.58
N ILE A 65 5.72 -0.56 -2.26
CA ILE A 65 5.14 0.43 -1.35
C ILE A 65 5.96 1.71 -1.36
N GLU A 66 7.29 1.60 -1.38
CA GLU A 66 8.16 2.77 -1.42
C GLU A 66 7.91 3.59 -2.68
N SER A 67 7.75 2.93 -3.82
CA SER A 67 7.45 3.60 -5.07
C SER A 67 6.13 4.37 -4.98
N LEU A 68 5.10 3.75 -4.42
CA LEU A 68 3.82 4.42 -4.23
C LEU A 68 3.96 5.61 -3.27
N ASP A 69 4.74 5.45 -2.21
CA ASP A 69 4.96 6.52 -1.25
C ASP A 69 5.57 7.75 -1.94
N LEU A 70 6.54 7.54 -2.82
CA LEU A 70 7.13 8.64 -3.58
C LEU A 70 6.10 9.33 -4.46
N GLU A 71 5.25 8.57 -5.12
CA GLU A 71 4.22 9.13 -6.00
C GLU A 71 3.17 9.92 -5.22
N ILE A 72 2.69 9.35 -4.12
CA ILE A 72 1.69 10.01 -3.29
C ILE A 72 2.30 11.28 -2.67
N THR A 73 3.52 11.17 -2.14
CA THR A 73 4.19 12.32 -1.54
C THR A 73 4.38 13.45 -2.54
N ALA A 74 4.72 13.12 -3.78
CA ALA A 74 4.88 14.14 -4.83
C ALA A 74 3.56 14.88 -5.07
N LEU A 75 2.45 14.16 -5.11
CA LEU A 75 1.14 14.79 -5.29
C LEU A 75 0.77 15.69 -4.11
N LEU A 76 1.07 15.23 -2.90
CA LEU A 76 0.79 16.01 -1.69
C LEU A 76 1.63 17.29 -1.63
N ARG A 77 2.92 17.20 -1.98
CA ARG A 77 3.81 18.35 -1.96
C ARG A 77 3.41 19.41 -2.97
N LYS A 78 2.92 18.98 -4.12
CA LYS A 78 2.48 19.91 -5.16
C LYS A 78 1.07 20.41 -4.90
N GLN A 79 0.47 19.98 -3.79
CA GLN A 79 -0.89 20.36 -3.41
C GLN A 79 -1.91 19.93 -4.47
N LEU A 80 -1.60 18.86 -5.19
CA LEU A 80 -2.50 18.32 -6.20
C LEU A 80 -3.44 17.28 -5.61
N LEU A 81 -3.16 16.82 -4.39
CA LEU A 81 -3.95 15.81 -3.72
C LEU A 81 -3.98 16.12 -2.23
N ILE A 82 -5.16 15.96 -1.63
CA ILE A 82 -5.31 16.00 -0.17
C ILE A 82 -5.89 14.65 0.24
N LEU A 83 -5.22 13.97 1.17
CA LEU A 83 -5.73 12.70 1.65
C LEU A 83 -6.88 12.93 2.63
N PRO A 84 -8.07 12.39 2.34
CA PRO A 84 -9.15 12.43 3.33
C PRO A 84 -8.69 11.75 4.62
N PRO A 85 -9.27 12.13 5.77
CA PRO A 85 -8.82 11.57 7.05
C PRO A 85 -8.80 10.04 7.10
N LYS A 86 -9.80 9.39 6.52
CA LYS A 86 -9.84 7.93 6.49
C LYS A 86 -8.74 7.37 5.61
N ALA A 87 -8.50 7.99 4.46
CA ALA A 87 -7.44 7.54 3.57
C ALA A 87 -6.08 7.69 4.24
N ARG A 88 -5.89 8.77 4.99
CA ARG A 88 -4.63 9.00 5.70
C ARG A 88 -4.39 7.92 6.75
N LYS A 89 -5.42 7.56 7.50
CA LYS A 89 -5.29 6.50 8.50
C LYS A 89 -4.94 5.18 7.86
N ILE A 90 -5.57 4.87 6.72
CA ILE A 90 -5.29 3.64 5.99
C ILE A 90 -3.85 3.67 5.49
N TRP A 91 -3.41 4.79 4.95
CA TRP A 91 -2.05 4.94 4.46
C TRP A 91 -1.01 4.74 5.56
N ASP A 92 -1.27 5.32 6.73
CA ASP A 92 -0.39 5.14 7.89
C ASP A 92 -0.31 3.67 8.30
N GLN A 93 -1.43 2.96 8.23
CA GLN A 93 -1.46 1.53 8.55
C GLN A 93 -0.69 0.72 7.51
N ILE A 94 -0.81 1.07 6.24
CA ILE A 94 -0.04 0.41 5.17
C ILE A 94 1.46 0.57 5.44
N LYS A 95 1.89 1.78 5.77
CA LYS A 95 3.30 2.04 6.02
C LYS A 95 3.78 1.33 7.28
N TYR A 96 2.92 1.22 8.29
CA TYR A 96 3.25 0.47 9.50
C TYR A 96 3.49 -1.01 9.18
N LEU A 97 2.61 -1.61 8.39
CA LEU A 97 2.78 -3.02 8.01
C LEU A 97 4.04 -3.23 7.18
N ASP A 98 4.31 -2.29 6.26
CA ASP A 98 5.51 -2.35 5.46
C ASP A 98 6.76 -2.30 6.33
N ASP A 99 6.82 -1.36 7.26
CA ASP A 99 7.96 -1.23 8.17
C ASP A 99 8.13 -2.49 9.02
N LYS A 100 7.03 -3.03 9.52
CA LYS A 100 7.10 -4.14 10.44
C LYS A 100 7.50 -5.46 9.77
N TYR A 101 6.99 -5.70 8.57
CA TYR A 101 7.13 -7.02 7.95
C TYR A 101 8.01 -7.07 6.72
N CYS A 102 8.25 -5.93 6.07
CA CYS A 102 8.94 -5.92 4.80
C CYS A 102 10.34 -5.33 4.87
N HIS A 103 10.60 -4.44 5.81
CA HIS A 103 11.92 -3.83 5.93
C HIS A 103 12.82 -4.69 6.79
N LEU A 104 13.96 -5.02 6.23
CA LEU A 104 14.99 -5.77 6.96
C LEU A 104 15.96 -4.78 7.60
N LYS A 105 16.07 -4.91 8.88
CA LYS A 105 16.97 -4.02 9.62
C LYS A 105 18.07 -4.79 10.28
#